data_57d5e6ddd8e19217fe0d637cce58a238
#
_entry.id   57d5e6ddd8e19217fe0d637cce58a238
#
_cell.length_a   1.000
_cell.length_b   1.000
_cell.length_c   1.000
_cell.angle_alpha   90.00
_cell.angle_beta   90.00
_cell.angle_gamma   90.00
#
_symmetry.space_group_name_H-M   'P 1'
#
loop_
_entity.id
_entity.type
_entity.pdbx_description
1 polymer ?
#
loop_
_entity_poly.entity_id
_entity_poly.type
_entity_poly.pdbx_seq_one_letter_code
_entity_poly.pdbx_strand_id
1 'polypeptide(L)'
;MSVLVHVATALPDAARQPVLRRAAADAGARIAFLQGAEPTLVRVLDELQAEGVRELRLEPISTDDLGYARSWVGRVAGHWHREQVDPPTIHFGERVITGREAPLSSSAWDAPPDHRHHLLLCRGPRCSARGSDDTYRALVMALVETGLTDQDVLMAQTGCLFPCNHGPVAVVHPEGAWYGPVLPGDAARLVREHLAADRPLDDLRLPGSTVPTEGAS
;
A
#
# COMPACT_ATOMS: atom_id res chain seq x y z
N MET A 1 0.71 -9.82 -32.43
CA MET A 1 0.13 -8.60 -31.86
C MET A 1 0.48 -8.57 -30.38
N SER A 2 1.06 -7.49 -29.90
CA SER A 2 1.37 -7.32 -28.48
C SER A 2 0.10 -6.98 -27.71
N VAL A 3 -0.13 -7.63 -26.57
CA VAL A 3 -1.28 -7.36 -25.69
C VAL A 3 -0.89 -6.30 -24.67
N LEU A 4 -1.71 -5.26 -24.53
CA LEU A 4 -1.52 -4.22 -23.51
C LEU A 4 -2.17 -4.66 -22.19
N VAL A 5 -1.44 -4.52 -21.09
CA VAL A 5 -1.94 -4.76 -19.73
C VAL A 5 -1.72 -3.51 -18.89
N HIS A 6 -2.80 -2.89 -18.48
CA HIS A 6 -2.78 -1.82 -17.48
C HIS A 6 -2.69 -2.42 -16.08
N VAL A 7 -1.67 -2.05 -15.32
CA VAL A 7 -1.44 -2.55 -13.96
C VAL A 7 -1.71 -1.45 -12.94
N ALA A 8 -2.81 -1.56 -12.23
CA ALA A 8 -3.15 -0.69 -11.12
C ALA A 8 -2.24 -0.97 -9.91
N THR A 9 -1.50 0.02 -9.44
CA THR A 9 -0.38 -0.18 -8.53
C THR A 9 -0.65 0.21 -7.08
N ALA A 10 -1.60 1.10 -6.83
CA ALA A 10 -1.88 1.62 -5.49
C ALA A 10 -3.04 0.88 -4.81
N LEU A 11 -2.97 0.76 -3.48
CA LEU A 11 -4.07 0.17 -2.69
C LEU A 11 -5.42 0.91 -2.87
N PRO A 12 -5.47 2.26 -2.96
CA PRO A 12 -6.70 2.98 -3.28
C PRO A 12 -7.32 2.65 -4.64
N ASP A 13 -6.54 2.16 -5.59
CA ASP A 13 -7.03 1.73 -6.90
C ASP A 13 -8.04 0.59 -6.79
N ALA A 14 -7.93 -0.25 -5.75
CA ALA A 14 -8.88 -1.32 -5.46
C ALA A 14 -10.32 -0.80 -5.27
N ALA A 15 -10.51 0.38 -4.70
CA ALA A 15 -11.82 1.02 -4.55
C ALA A 15 -12.33 1.65 -5.87
N ARG A 16 -11.47 1.84 -6.84
CA ARG A 16 -11.76 2.51 -8.13
C ARG A 16 -11.84 1.53 -9.30
N GLN A 17 -11.97 0.23 -9.03
CA GLN A 17 -12.03 -0.82 -10.06
C GLN A 17 -12.95 -0.51 -11.26
N PRO A 18 -14.20 -0.02 -11.07
CA PRO A 18 -15.07 0.22 -12.21
C PRO A 18 -14.51 1.25 -13.20
N VAL A 19 -13.88 2.32 -12.68
CA VAL A 19 -13.27 3.38 -13.49
C VAL A 19 -12.04 2.86 -14.22
N LEU A 20 -11.16 2.14 -13.51
CA LEU A 20 -9.93 1.58 -14.07
C LEU A 20 -10.21 0.48 -15.11
N ARG A 21 -11.22 -0.36 -14.88
CA ARG A 21 -11.66 -1.37 -15.85
C ARG A 21 -12.19 -0.73 -17.12
N ARG A 22 -12.96 0.35 -16.99
CA ARG A 22 -13.47 1.08 -18.15
C ARG A 22 -12.33 1.73 -18.93
N ALA A 23 -11.42 2.42 -18.26
CA ALA A 23 -10.26 3.02 -18.90
C ALA A 23 -9.37 1.98 -19.61
N ALA A 24 -9.18 0.80 -19.03
CA ALA A 24 -8.46 -0.29 -19.69
C ALA A 24 -9.20 -0.80 -20.93
N ALA A 25 -10.52 -0.98 -20.85
CA ALA A 25 -11.34 -1.40 -21.99
C ALA A 25 -11.32 -0.36 -23.13
N ASP A 26 -11.42 0.93 -22.81
CA ASP A 26 -11.37 2.02 -23.78
C ASP A 26 -9.98 2.08 -24.49
N ALA A 27 -8.92 1.67 -23.80
CA ALA A 27 -7.56 1.53 -24.35
C ALA A 27 -7.31 0.19 -25.07
N GLY A 28 -8.27 -0.72 -25.12
CA GLY A 28 -8.08 -2.08 -25.63
C GLY A 28 -7.10 -2.91 -24.79
N ALA A 29 -6.94 -2.57 -23.52
CA ALA A 29 -6.02 -3.21 -22.58
C ALA A 29 -6.73 -4.19 -21.66
N ARG A 30 -6.00 -5.21 -21.19
CA ARG A 30 -6.37 -5.97 -19.99
C ARG A 30 -6.10 -5.15 -18.75
N ILE A 31 -6.87 -5.35 -17.68
CA ILE A 31 -6.60 -4.75 -16.37
C ILE A 31 -6.01 -5.80 -15.43
N ALA A 32 -5.00 -5.42 -14.68
CA ALA A 32 -4.45 -6.19 -13.58
C ALA A 32 -4.27 -5.29 -12.35
N PHE A 33 -4.31 -5.87 -11.18
CA PHE A 33 -4.04 -5.17 -9.92
C PHE A 33 -2.78 -5.75 -9.26
N LEU A 34 -1.91 -4.88 -8.80
CA LEU A 34 -0.74 -5.32 -8.07
C LEU A 34 -1.12 -5.81 -6.67
N GLN A 35 -2.15 -5.19 -6.09
CA GLN A 35 -2.67 -5.51 -4.76
C GLN A 35 -4.13 -5.07 -4.57
N GLY A 36 -4.81 -5.67 -3.59
CA GLY A 36 -6.11 -5.22 -3.08
C GLY A 36 -7.32 -5.54 -3.96
N ALA A 37 -7.14 -6.01 -5.19
CA ALA A 37 -8.23 -6.35 -6.11
C ALA A 37 -7.85 -7.45 -7.11
N GLU A 38 -8.86 -7.98 -7.79
CA GLU A 38 -8.74 -8.99 -8.84
C GLU A 38 -9.03 -8.40 -10.23
N PRO A 39 -8.46 -8.99 -11.31
CA PRO A 39 -7.45 -10.04 -11.29
C PRO A 39 -6.08 -9.51 -10.85
N THR A 40 -5.30 -10.32 -10.14
CA THR A 40 -3.91 -9.98 -9.82
C THR A 40 -3.04 -9.98 -11.07
N LEU A 41 -1.88 -9.29 -11.02
CA LEU A 41 -0.94 -9.29 -12.14
C LEU A 41 -0.50 -10.71 -12.52
N VAL A 42 -0.18 -11.55 -11.54
CA VAL A 42 0.21 -12.96 -11.78
C VAL A 42 -0.89 -13.70 -12.53
N ARG A 43 -2.14 -13.59 -12.08
CA ARG A 43 -3.27 -14.25 -12.73
C ARG A 43 -3.46 -13.81 -14.18
N VAL A 44 -3.34 -12.52 -14.48
CA VAL A 44 -3.44 -12.03 -15.86
C VAL A 44 -2.31 -12.57 -16.74
N LEU A 45 -1.09 -12.67 -16.20
CA LEU A 45 0.04 -13.24 -16.91
C LEU A 45 -0.17 -14.75 -17.21
N ASP A 46 -0.70 -15.51 -16.24
CA ASP A 46 -1.05 -16.92 -16.42
C ASP A 46 -2.11 -17.11 -17.52
N GLU A 47 -3.17 -16.31 -17.48
CA GLU A 47 -4.24 -16.32 -18.47
C GLU A 47 -3.71 -16.03 -19.88
N LEU A 48 -2.89 -14.98 -20.03
CA LEU A 48 -2.31 -14.60 -21.32
C LEU A 48 -1.35 -15.67 -21.86
N GLN A 49 -0.56 -16.31 -21.01
CA GLN A 49 0.30 -17.42 -21.41
C GLN A 49 -0.54 -18.63 -21.87
N ALA A 50 -1.60 -18.98 -21.14
CA ALA A 50 -2.51 -20.06 -21.52
C ALA A 50 -3.26 -19.77 -22.84
N GLU A 51 -3.54 -18.50 -23.14
CA GLU A 51 -4.09 -18.03 -24.42
C GLU A 51 -3.08 -18.07 -25.58
N GLY A 52 -1.80 -18.40 -25.31
CA GLY A 52 -0.74 -18.46 -26.31
C GLY A 52 -0.20 -17.09 -26.73
N VAL A 53 -0.40 -16.06 -25.92
CA VAL A 53 0.18 -14.72 -26.16
C VAL A 53 1.69 -14.82 -26.09
N ARG A 54 2.39 -14.30 -27.09
CA ARG A 54 3.86 -14.33 -27.21
C ARG A 54 4.52 -12.99 -26.89
N GLU A 55 3.75 -11.92 -26.85
CA GLU A 55 4.26 -10.58 -26.57
C GLU A 55 3.22 -9.75 -25.86
N LEU A 56 3.61 -9.11 -24.76
CA LEU A 56 2.75 -8.21 -24.00
C LEU A 56 3.52 -6.99 -23.47
N ARG A 57 2.79 -5.94 -23.15
CA ARG A 57 3.31 -4.71 -22.57
C ARG A 57 2.59 -4.39 -21.26
N LEU A 58 3.36 -4.19 -20.20
CA LEU A 58 2.83 -3.74 -18.91
C LEU A 58 2.95 -2.22 -18.81
N GLU A 59 1.83 -1.57 -18.54
CA GLU A 59 1.77 -0.13 -18.26
C GLU A 59 1.22 0.10 -16.85
N PRO A 60 2.06 0.57 -15.92
CA PRO A 60 1.59 0.95 -14.59
C PRO A 60 0.63 2.13 -14.70
N ILE A 61 -0.55 1.96 -14.13
CA ILE A 61 -1.52 3.02 -13.95
C ILE A 61 -1.74 3.20 -12.45
N SER A 62 -1.86 4.42 -12.00
CA SER A 62 -2.22 4.72 -10.62
C SER A 62 -2.89 6.06 -10.57
N THR A 63 -3.82 6.19 -9.66
CA THR A 63 -4.41 7.46 -9.28
C THR A 63 -3.58 8.18 -8.21
N ASP A 64 -2.48 7.55 -7.76
CA ASP A 64 -1.58 8.07 -6.74
C ASP A 64 -0.15 8.18 -7.30
N ASP A 65 0.49 9.33 -7.06
CA ASP A 65 1.80 9.69 -7.64
C ASP A 65 3.01 9.05 -6.91
N LEU A 66 2.74 8.13 -5.99
CA LEU A 66 3.79 7.44 -5.22
C LEU A 66 4.51 6.40 -6.09
N GLY A 67 5.58 6.82 -6.74
CA GLY A 67 6.31 6.05 -7.76
C GLY A 67 6.96 4.73 -7.30
N TYR A 68 7.04 4.45 -5.97
CA TYR A 68 7.66 3.23 -5.47
C TYR A 68 6.88 1.96 -5.88
N ALA A 69 5.56 2.04 -5.97
CA ALA A 69 4.73 0.90 -6.37
C ALA A 69 5.00 0.44 -7.81
N ARG A 70 5.48 1.33 -8.67
CA ARG A 70 5.84 1.00 -10.07
C ARG A 70 6.99 -0.01 -10.15
N SER A 71 7.97 0.07 -9.26
CA SER A 71 9.10 -0.86 -9.24
C SER A 71 8.67 -2.30 -8.95
N TRP A 72 7.58 -2.48 -8.19
CA TRP A 72 7.03 -3.78 -7.86
C TRP A 72 6.38 -4.48 -9.05
N VAL A 73 5.86 -3.76 -10.03
CA VAL A 73 5.35 -4.35 -11.27
C VAL A 73 6.45 -5.16 -11.96
N GLY A 74 7.65 -4.57 -12.11
CA GLY A 74 8.79 -5.27 -12.68
C GLY A 74 9.25 -6.47 -11.85
N ARG A 75 9.29 -6.33 -10.51
CA ARG A 75 9.68 -7.43 -9.61
C ARG A 75 8.71 -8.61 -9.67
N VAL A 76 7.41 -8.35 -9.62
CA VAL A 76 6.36 -9.39 -9.69
C VAL A 76 6.39 -10.06 -11.06
N ALA A 77 6.45 -9.31 -12.15
CA ALA A 77 6.55 -9.86 -13.49
C ALA A 77 7.85 -10.66 -13.69
N GLY A 78 8.99 -10.19 -13.17
CA GLY A 78 10.26 -10.89 -13.24
C GLY A 78 10.28 -12.17 -12.40
N HIS A 79 9.64 -12.18 -11.23
CA HIS A 79 9.48 -13.39 -10.43
C HIS A 79 8.65 -14.42 -11.18
N TRP A 80 7.47 -14.03 -11.68
CA TRP A 80 6.62 -14.89 -12.50
C TRP A 80 7.36 -15.43 -13.71
N HIS A 81 8.07 -14.59 -14.47
CA HIS A 81 8.83 -14.97 -15.66
C HIS A 81 9.89 -16.05 -15.38
N ARG A 82 10.57 -16.00 -14.21
CA ARG A 82 11.57 -17.03 -13.82
C ARG A 82 10.97 -18.41 -13.61
N GLU A 83 9.70 -18.48 -13.21
CA GLU A 83 9.01 -19.72 -12.88
C GLU A 83 8.32 -20.36 -14.09
N GLN A 84 8.28 -19.65 -15.22
CA GLN A 84 7.60 -20.14 -16.40
C GLN A 84 8.55 -20.89 -17.35
N VAL A 85 7.98 -21.87 -18.05
CA VAL A 85 8.62 -22.50 -19.20
C VAL A 85 8.17 -21.76 -20.46
N ASP A 86 9.10 -21.22 -21.23
CA ASP A 86 8.85 -20.45 -22.46
C ASP A 86 7.87 -19.26 -22.28
N PRO A 87 8.18 -18.33 -21.35
CA PRO A 87 7.29 -17.19 -21.09
C PRO A 87 7.22 -16.23 -22.29
N PRO A 88 6.13 -15.47 -22.43
CA PRO A 88 6.04 -14.42 -23.45
C PRO A 88 7.08 -13.33 -23.22
N THR A 89 7.43 -12.61 -24.27
CA THR A 89 8.21 -11.38 -24.14
C THR A 89 7.37 -10.30 -23.46
N ILE A 90 7.84 -9.80 -22.32
CA ILE A 90 7.14 -8.80 -21.50
C ILE A 90 7.89 -7.47 -21.58
N HIS A 91 7.28 -6.47 -22.18
CA HIS A 91 7.78 -5.10 -22.18
C HIS A 91 7.27 -4.31 -20.98
N PHE A 92 8.17 -3.60 -20.31
CA PHE A 92 7.87 -2.73 -19.17
C PHE A 92 8.58 -1.39 -19.33
N GLY A 93 7.88 -0.39 -19.85
CA GLY A 93 8.50 0.84 -20.35
C GLY A 93 9.41 0.51 -21.55
N GLU A 94 10.65 0.97 -21.48
CA GLU A 94 11.69 0.69 -22.51
C GLU A 94 12.46 -0.62 -22.26
N ARG A 95 12.17 -1.31 -21.17
CA ARG A 95 12.88 -2.54 -20.76
C ARG A 95 12.05 -3.77 -21.13
N VAL A 96 12.77 -4.90 -21.30
CA VAL A 96 12.18 -6.23 -21.39
C VAL A 96 12.42 -6.93 -20.06
N ILE A 97 11.38 -7.56 -19.52
CA ILE A 97 11.49 -8.41 -18.33
C ILE A 97 12.24 -9.68 -18.73
N THR A 98 13.28 -9.99 -17.98
CA THR A 98 14.21 -11.10 -18.28
C THR A 98 14.25 -12.17 -17.19
N GLY A 99 13.51 -11.98 -16.11
CA GLY A 99 13.60 -12.79 -14.89
C GLY A 99 14.81 -12.44 -14.00
N ARG A 100 15.62 -11.43 -14.37
CA ARG A 100 16.77 -10.96 -13.57
C ARG A 100 16.42 -9.77 -12.68
N GLU A 101 15.16 -9.35 -12.68
CA GLU A 101 14.64 -8.29 -11.84
C GLU A 101 14.84 -8.64 -10.36
N ALA A 102 14.86 -7.61 -9.50
CA ALA A 102 15.05 -7.81 -8.07
C ALA A 102 14.01 -8.82 -7.52
N PRO A 103 14.44 -9.78 -6.70
CA PRO A 103 13.56 -10.84 -6.21
C PRO A 103 12.44 -10.30 -5.30
N LEU A 104 11.41 -11.11 -5.09
CA LEU A 104 10.35 -10.85 -4.11
C LEU A 104 10.76 -11.21 -2.68
N SER A 105 11.91 -11.85 -2.50
CA SER A 105 12.48 -12.20 -1.19
C SER A 105 13.77 -11.42 -0.95
N SER A 106 14.03 -11.10 0.30
CA SER A 106 15.27 -10.48 0.77
C SER A 106 15.52 -10.90 2.21
N SER A 107 16.75 -11.15 2.59
CA SER A 107 17.11 -11.44 3.99
C SER A 107 16.75 -10.30 4.95
N ALA A 108 16.64 -9.07 4.43
CA ALA A 108 16.15 -7.94 5.21
C ALA A 108 14.66 -8.03 5.59
N TRP A 109 13.93 -8.98 5.01
CA TRP A 109 12.49 -9.18 5.26
C TRP A 109 12.19 -10.49 5.99
N ASP A 110 13.21 -11.18 6.50
CA ASP A 110 13.05 -12.44 7.24
C ASP A 110 12.51 -12.23 8.67
N ALA A 111 12.67 -11.01 9.20
CA ALA A 111 12.15 -10.63 10.50
C ALA A 111 11.43 -9.28 10.45
N PRO A 112 10.47 -9.03 11.35
CA PRO A 112 9.93 -7.68 11.52
C PRO A 112 11.08 -6.69 11.77
N PRO A 113 11.07 -5.49 11.15
CA PRO A 113 12.05 -4.48 11.45
C PRO A 113 11.90 -4.04 12.92
N ASP A 114 13.00 -3.75 13.59
CA ASP A 114 12.96 -3.10 14.90
C ASP A 114 12.26 -1.76 14.75
N HIS A 115 11.28 -1.49 15.60
CA HIS A 115 10.55 -0.23 15.62
C HIS A 115 10.06 0.08 17.04
N ARG A 116 9.98 1.37 17.34
CA ARG A 116 9.48 1.86 18.63
C ARG A 116 7.95 1.93 18.63
N HIS A 117 7.37 2.45 17.57
CA HIS A 117 5.93 2.53 17.39
C HIS A 117 5.49 1.82 16.11
N HIS A 118 4.35 1.15 16.14
CA HIS A 118 3.67 0.65 14.96
C HIS A 118 2.39 1.46 14.75
N LEU A 119 2.39 2.35 13.77
CA LEU A 119 1.27 3.19 13.40
C LEU A 119 0.43 2.49 12.34
N LEU A 120 -0.80 2.14 12.67
CA LEU A 120 -1.78 1.56 11.75
C LEU A 120 -2.79 2.63 11.33
N LEU A 121 -2.91 2.89 10.03
CA LEU A 121 -3.92 3.80 9.49
C LEU A 121 -5.01 3.04 8.75
N CYS A 122 -6.26 3.24 9.16
CA CYS A 122 -7.42 2.63 8.53
C CYS A 122 -7.67 3.19 7.12
N ARG A 123 -7.71 2.30 6.13
CA ARG A 123 -8.04 2.57 4.73
C ARG A 123 -9.33 1.88 4.31
N GLY A 124 -10.14 1.45 5.28
CA GLY A 124 -11.47 0.89 5.01
C GLY A 124 -12.40 1.92 4.35
N PRO A 125 -13.49 1.47 3.68
CA PRO A 125 -14.32 2.34 2.81
C PRO A 125 -14.82 3.62 3.47
N ARG A 126 -15.21 3.54 4.76
CA ARG A 126 -15.73 4.70 5.50
C ARG A 126 -14.64 5.71 5.87
N CYS A 127 -13.43 5.23 6.22
CA CYS A 127 -12.30 6.11 6.48
C CYS A 127 -11.82 6.75 5.18
N SER A 128 -11.75 6.00 4.07
CA SER A 128 -11.40 6.55 2.76
C SER A 128 -12.40 7.60 2.29
N ALA A 129 -13.70 7.36 2.48
CA ALA A 129 -14.74 8.36 2.17
C ALA A 129 -14.65 9.63 3.03
N ARG A 130 -13.92 9.59 4.15
CA ARG A 130 -13.68 10.72 5.07
C ARG A 130 -12.29 11.30 4.97
N GLY A 131 -11.54 11.00 3.91
CA GLY A 131 -10.25 11.62 3.62
C GLY A 131 -9.05 10.93 4.27
N SER A 132 -9.10 9.61 4.58
CA SER A 132 -7.92 8.91 5.11
C SER A 132 -6.73 8.88 4.13
N ASP A 133 -6.96 9.12 2.83
CA ASP A 133 -5.91 9.29 1.83
C ASP A 133 -5.08 10.55 2.11
N ASP A 134 -5.75 11.65 2.41
CA ASP A 134 -5.10 12.91 2.73
C ASP A 134 -4.42 12.85 4.10
N THR A 135 -5.05 12.17 5.08
CA THR A 135 -4.42 11.89 6.37
C THR A 135 -3.13 11.08 6.20
N TYR A 136 -3.14 10.05 5.34
CA TYR A 136 -1.95 9.25 5.04
C TYR A 136 -0.81 10.11 4.51
N ARG A 137 -1.08 10.95 3.50
CA ARG A 137 -0.07 11.84 2.93
C ARG A 137 0.48 12.81 3.97
N ALA A 138 -0.39 13.38 4.80
CA ALA A 138 0.02 14.29 5.86
C ALA A 138 0.88 13.60 6.92
N LEU A 139 0.57 12.36 7.30
CA LEU A 139 1.40 11.56 8.21
C LEU A 139 2.78 11.26 7.62
N VAL A 140 2.85 10.83 6.34
CA VAL A 140 4.14 10.60 5.66
C VAL A 140 4.98 11.85 5.64
N MET A 141 4.40 13.00 5.28
CA MET A 141 5.12 14.27 5.27
C MET A 141 5.60 14.67 6.67
N ALA A 142 4.78 14.50 7.69
CA ALA A 142 5.15 14.82 9.06
C ALA A 142 6.27 13.91 9.60
N LEU A 143 6.28 12.63 9.27
CA LEU A 143 7.37 11.70 9.60
C LEU A 143 8.68 12.12 8.94
N VAL A 144 8.64 12.48 7.66
CA VAL A 144 9.82 12.96 6.92
C VAL A 144 10.33 14.28 7.51
N GLU A 145 9.45 15.23 7.79
CA GLU A 145 9.81 16.54 8.37
C GLU A 145 10.42 16.42 9.77
N THR A 146 9.99 15.45 10.57
CA THR A 146 10.55 15.18 11.91
C THR A 146 11.80 14.31 11.87
N GLY A 147 12.17 13.75 10.72
CA GLY A 147 13.33 12.88 10.56
C GLY A 147 13.16 11.50 11.21
N LEU A 148 11.92 11.10 11.54
CA LEU A 148 11.66 9.77 12.08
C LEU A 148 11.80 8.73 10.97
N THR A 149 12.49 7.64 11.31
CA THR A 149 12.78 6.51 10.41
C THR A 149 11.84 5.34 10.67
N ASP A 150 11.94 4.29 9.85
CA ASP A 150 11.18 3.05 10.07
C ASP A 150 11.53 2.35 11.40
N GLN A 151 12.71 2.65 11.99
CA GLN A 151 13.09 2.18 13.32
C GLN A 151 12.36 2.94 14.44
N ASP A 152 11.95 4.15 14.19
CA ASP A 152 11.15 4.93 15.13
C ASP A 152 9.67 4.60 14.97
N VAL A 153 9.17 4.60 13.72
CA VAL A 153 7.76 4.41 13.40
C VAL A 153 7.58 3.54 12.17
N LEU A 154 7.19 2.30 12.38
CA LEU A 154 6.72 1.43 11.30
C LEU A 154 5.27 1.80 10.98
N MET A 155 5.03 2.45 9.83
CA MET A 155 3.67 2.83 9.43
C MET A 155 3.09 1.83 8.43
N ALA A 156 1.90 1.30 8.73
CA ALA A 156 1.16 0.41 7.85
C ALA A 156 -0.25 0.92 7.55
N GLN A 157 -0.68 0.73 6.31
CA GLN A 157 -2.06 0.94 5.90
C GLN A 157 -2.84 -0.37 6.08
N THR A 158 -4.04 -0.28 6.64
CA THR A 158 -4.86 -1.46 6.95
C THR A 158 -6.21 -1.41 6.23
N GLY A 159 -6.93 -2.52 6.22
CA GLY A 159 -8.36 -2.53 5.95
C GLY A 159 -9.15 -1.81 7.04
N CYS A 160 -10.42 -2.22 7.28
CA CYS A 160 -11.24 -1.59 8.32
C CYS A 160 -10.77 -1.99 9.73
N LEU A 161 -10.41 -1.00 10.54
CA LEU A 161 -9.98 -1.19 11.94
C LEU A 161 -11.14 -1.12 12.93
N PHE A 162 -12.36 -0.67 12.50
CA PHE A 162 -13.38 -0.22 13.46
C PHE A 162 -12.79 0.79 14.50
N PRO A 163 -13.56 1.64 15.15
CA PRO A 163 -14.97 2.00 14.96
C PRO A 163 -15.13 3.10 13.88
N CYS A 164 -15.83 2.79 12.80
CA CYS A 164 -15.92 3.63 11.60
C CYS A 164 -16.61 4.99 11.81
N ASN A 165 -17.37 5.17 12.90
CA ASN A 165 -18.02 6.45 13.21
C ASN A 165 -16.99 7.56 13.51
N HIS A 166 -15.80 7.18 13.91
CA HIS A 166 -14.69 8.07 14.25
C HIS A 166 -13.59 8.15 13.17
N GLY A 167 -13.91 7.72 11.93
CA GLY A 167 -12.93 7.78 10.85
C GLY A 167 -12.56 9.21 10.41
N PRO A 168 -11.33 9.41 9.92
CA PRO A 168 -10.24 8.43 9.80
C PRO A 168 -9.70 7.94 11.14
N VAL A 169 -9.47 6.63 11.27
CA VAL A 169 -8.98 6.00 12.50
C VAL A 169 -7.52 5.62 12.35
N ALA A 170 -6.72 5.94 13.36
CA ALA A 170 -5.35 5.47 13.50
C ALA A 170 -5.15 4.76 14.85
N VAL A 171 -4.23 3.79 14.88
CA VAL A 171 -3.84 3.07 16.09
C VAL A 171 -2.34 3.09 16.22
N VAL A 172 -1.85 3.38 17.43
CA VAL A 172 -0.42 3.35 17.75
C VAL A 172 -0.16 2.25 18.76
N HIS A 173 0.74 1.33 18.42
CA HIS A 173 1.27 0.31 19.30
C HIS A 173 2.73 0.63 19.68
N PRO A 174 3.19 0.18 20.86
CA PRO A 174 2.59 -0.79 21.78
C PRO A 174 1.48 -0.26 22.69
N GLU A 175 1.27 1.06 22.77
CA GLU A 175 0.35 1.69 23.74
C GLU A 175 -1.12 1.30 23.52
N GLY A 176 -1.46 0.78 22.33
CA GLY A 176 -2.84 0.49 21.98
C GLY A 176 -3.71 1.76 21.93
N ALA A 177 -3.10 2.90 21.61
CA ALA A 177 -3.77 4.18 21.56
C ALA A 177 -4.56 4.31 20.25
N TRP A 178 -5.88 4.40 20.35
CA TRP A 178 -6.79 4.59 19.23
C TRP A 178 -7.16 6.06 19.08
N TYR A 179 -7.02 6.59 17.88
CA TYR A 179 -7.28 7.99 17.55
C TYR A 179 -8.34 8.12 16.46
N GLY A 180 -9.22 9.13 16.60
CA GLY A 180 -10.22 9.43 15.57
C GLY A 180 -11.17 10.58 15.95
N PRO A 181 -11.56 11.42 14.98
CA PRO A 181 -11.04 11.43 13.61
C PRO A 181 -9.63 12.04 13.53
N VAL A 182 -8.69 11.37 12.87
CA VAL A 182 -7.38 11.93 12.58
C VAL A 182 -7.43 12.63 11.22
N LEU A 183 -7.58 13.93 11.24
CA LEU A 183 -7.61 14.74 10.03
C LEU A 183 -6.18 15.09 9.56
N PRO A 184 -5.97 15.53 8.31
CA PRO A 184 -4.65 15.93 7.83
C PRO A 184 -3.96 16.97 8.72
N GLY A 185 -4.72 17.91 9.32
CA GLY A 185 -4.21 18.90 10.27
C GLY A 185 -3.68 18.34 11.58
N ASP A 186 -4.14 17.14 11.98
CA ASP A 186 -3.72 16.49 13.22
C ASP A 186 -2.46 15.64 13.05
N ALA A 187 -2.09 15.31 11.81
CA ALA A 187 -0.99 14.42 11.49
C ALA A 187 0.34 14.89 12.11
N ALA A 188 0.65 16.16 11.95
CA ALA A 188 1.89 16.75 12.50
C ALA A 188 1.92 16.74 14.04
N ARG A 189 0.76 16.90 14.69
CA ARG A 189 0.64 16.77 16.15
C ARG A 189 0.86 15.32 16.58
N LEU A 190 0.20 14.38 15.95
CA LEU A 190 0.33 12.95 16.26
C LEU A 190 1.80 12.52 16.14
N VAL A 191 2.48 12.93 15.08
CA VAL A 191 3.88 12.59 14.88
C VAL A 191 4.78 13.27 15.93
N ARG A 192 4.66 14.57 16.15
CA ARG A 192 5.55 15.30 17.08
C ARG A 192 5.28 14.98 18.54
N GLU A 193 4.02 14.87 18.95
CA GLU A 193 3.69 14.69 20.36
C GLU A 193 3.72 13.23 20.76
N HIS A 194 3.02 12.34 20.04
CA HIS A 194 2.99 10.94 20.44
C HIS A 194 4.19 10.17 19.92
N LEU A 195 4.44 10.16 18.60
CA LEU A 195 5.46 9.26 18.03
C LEU A 195 6.91 9.71 18.31
N ALA A 196 7.16 11.03 18.43
CA ALA A 196 8.49 11.54 18.74
C ALA A 196 8.73 11.76 20.24
N ALA A 197 7.71 12.16 20.99
CA ALA A 197 7.86 12.61 22.38
C ALA A 197 7.07 11.74 23.40
N ASP A 198 6.50 10.61 23.00
CA ASP A 198 5.74 9.67 23.86
C ASP A 198 4.59 10.32 24.65
N ARG A 199 3.97 11.36 24.08
CA ARG A 199 2.85 12.07 24.70
C ARG A 199 1.57 11.85 23.89
N PRO A 200 0.73 10.88 24.27
CA PRO A 200 -0.54 10.63 23.60
C PRO A 200 -1.44 11.87 23.52
N LEU A 201 -2.25 11.94 22.45
CA LEU A 201 -3.19 13.04 22.23
C LEU A 201 -4.56 12.69 22.86
N ASP A 202 -4.81 13.14 24.07
CA ASP A 202 -6.03 12.79 24.80
C ASP A 202 -7.32 13.30 24.13
N ASP A 203 -7.25 14.46 23.46
CA ASP A 203 -8.36 15.07 22.74
C ASP A 203 -8.81 14.31 21.47
N LEU A 204 -7.91 13.49 20.89
CA LEU A 204 -8.20 12.63 19.73
C LEU A 204 -8.40 11.15 20.13
N ARG A 205 -8.15 10.81 21.39
CA ARG A 205 -8.21 9.43 21.86
C ARG A 205 -9.63 8.92 21.90
N LEU A 206 -9.85 7.74 21.34
CA LEU A 206 -11.15 7.09 21.35
C LEU A 206 -11.42 6.43 22.72
N PRO A 207 -12.66 6.47 23.23
CA PRO A 207 -13.04 5.77 24.45
C PRO A 207 -12.76 4.26 24.35
N GLY A 208 -12.27 3.66 25.44
CA GLY A 208 -11.97 2.23 25.51
C GLY A 208 -10.59 1.83 24.92
N SER A 209 -9.78 2.80 24.42
CA SER A 209 -8.40 2.52 24.11
C SER A 209 -7.61 2.36 25.42
N THR A 210 -7.15 1.13 25.68
CA THR A 210 -6.34 0.84 26.87
C THR A 210 -4.91 1.26 26.62
N VAL A 211 -4.38 2.17 27.46
CA VAL A 211 -2.93 2.20 27.71
C VAL A 211 -2.63 1.04 28.63
N PRO A 212 -1.65 0.18 28.36
CA PRO A 212 -1.15 -0.71 29.39
C PRO A 212 -0.65 0.18 30.52
N THR A 213 -1.31 0.14 31.67
CA THR A 213 -0.75 0.72 32.89
C THR A 213 0.50 -0.09 33.21
N GLU A 214 1.69 0.51 33.15
CA GLU A 214 2.90 -0.04 33.74
C GLU A 214 2.59 -0.36 35.20
N GLY A 215 2.68 -1.64 35.55
CA GLY A 215 2.65 -2.07 36.96
C GLY A 215 1.60 -3.13 37.31
N ALA A 216 1.80 -4.32 36.82
CA ALA A 216 1.41 -5.52 37.57
C ALA A 216 2.56 -6.52 37.46
N SER A 217 3.47 -6.38 38.42
CA SER A 217 4.50 -7.39 38.72
C SER A 217 3.86 -8.62 39.33
#